data_e1993a7a09bdcee788f9660f36740d48
#
_entry.id   e1993a7a09bdcee788f9660f36740d48
#
_cell.length_a   1.000
_cell.length_b   1.000
_cell.length_c   1.000
_cell.angle_alpha   90.00
_cell.angle_beta   90.00
_cell.angle_gamma   90.00
#
_symmetry.space_group_name_H-M   'P 1'
#
loop_
_entity.id
_entity.type
_entity.pdbx_description
1 polymer ?
#
loop_
_entity_poly.entity_id
_entity_poly.type
_entity_poly.pdbx_seq_one_letter_code
_entity_poly.pdbx_strand_id
1 'polypeptide(L)'
;SRMTQFKDKSSKSGADAARVGLFTYPMLMAADILLYQTHLVPVGEDQRQHIELTRDIAGRFNSRYAQTFEIPEGFILKQGAKIYDIQDPTSKMSKSSGTGSGLIDILDAPEVNMKKFKSAVTDAGREVKFDAVEKPGISNLLTIHSALSGKSIAELENEFDGKGYGDFKGAVAEV
;
A
#
# COMPACT_ATOMS: atom_id res chain seq x y z
N SER A 1 -1.84 16.06 18.88
CA SER A 1 -2.50 15.73 17.61
C SER A 1 -3.52 14.60 17.81
N ARG A 2 -4.63 14.65 17.08
CA ARG A 2 -5.64 13.56 17.05
C ARG A 2 -5.32 12.50 16.01
N MET A 3 -4.34 12.75 15.14
CA MET A 3 -3.99 11.85 14.03
C MET A 3 -3.29 10.59 14.51
N THR A 4 -3.76 9.44 14.04
CA THR A 4 -3.27 8.10 14.43
C THR A 4 -1.79 7.93 14.07
N GLN A 5 -1.37 8.32 12.88
CA GLN A 5 0.04 8.21 12.45
C GLN A 5 1.01 9.02 13.34
N PHE A 6 0.58 10.18 13.85
CA PHE A 6 1.40 10.94 14.80
C PHE A 6 1.58 10.16 16.11
N LYS A 7 0.49 9.56 16.61
CA LYS A 7 0.52 8.76 17.85
C LYS A 7 1.40 7.52 17.69
N ASP A 8 1.25 6.78 16.61
CA ASP A 8 2.01 5.55 16.34
C ASP A 8 3.51 5.81 16.16
N LYS A 9 3.88 6.86 15.43
CA LYS A 9 5.29 7.21 15.22
C LYS A 9 5.91 7.84 16.47
N SER A 10 5.19 8.66 17.23
CA SER A 10 5.70 9.23 18.48
C SER A 10 5.84 8.19 19.59
N SER A 11 4.99 7.16 19.62
CA SER A 11 5.12 6.05 20.59
C SER A 11 6.35 5.18 20.33
N LYS A 12 6.74 5.00 19.06
CA LYS A 12 7.93 4.20 18.68
C LYS A 12 9.25 4.93 18.93
N SER A 13 9.26 6.26 18.85
CA SER A 13 10.49 7.08 18.94
C SER A 13 10.68 7.78 20.28
N GLY A 14 9.70 7.68 21.20
CA GLY A 14 9.61 8.50 22.41
C GLY A 14 9.01 9.89 22.13
N ALA A 15 8.19 10.40 23.06
CA ALA A 15 7.47 11.67 22.87
C ALA A 15 8.43 12.86 22.67
N ASP A 16 9.61 12.82 23.30
CA ASP A 16 10.64 13.87 23.22
C ASP A 16 11.46 13.83 21.92
N ALA A 17 11.42 12.72 21.17
CA ALA A 17 12.09 12.56 19.86
C ALA A 17 11.19 12.91 18.67
N ALA A 18 9.91 13.26 18.89
CA ALA A 18 8.98 13.64 17.83
C ALA A 18 9.40 14.98 17.23
N ARG A 19 9.98 14.94 16.03
CA ARG A 19 10.42 16.15 15.31
C ARG A 19 9.21 17.00 14.89
N VAL A 20 9.38 18.32 14.85
CA VAL A 20 8.35 19.28 14.39
C VAL A 20 7.77 18.85 13.03
N GLY A 21 8.60 18.35 12.11
CA GLY A 21 8.16 17.85 10.82
C GLY A 21 7.10 16.73 10.91
N LEU A 22 7.17 15.85 11.91
CA LEU A 22 6.16 14.82 12.12
C LEU A 22 4.81 15.40 12.54
N PHE A 23 4.79 16.55 13.16
CA PHE A 23 3.57 17.25 13.54
C PHE A 23 3.00 18.09 12.39
N THR A 24 3.87 18.67 11.55
CA THR A 24 3.48 19.68 10.55
C THR A 24 3.28 19.13 9.15
N TYR A 25 3.86 17.95 8.79
CA TYR A 25 3.75 17.42 7.42
C TYR A 25 2.31 17.21 6.93
N PRO A 26 1.28 16.92 7.76
CA PRO A 26 -0.08 16.81 7.26
C PRO A 26 -0.62 18.12 6.69
N MET A 27 -0.13 19.26 7.22
CA MET A 27 -0.49 20.58 6.68
C MET A 27 0.16 20.83 5.31
N LEU A 28 1.42 20.42 5.15
CA LEU A 28 2.10 20.48 3.85
C LEU A 28 1.39 19.60 2.80
N MET A 29 1.05 18.37 3.16
CA MET A 29 0.28 17.48 2.28
C MET A 29 -1.09 18.10 1.88
N ALA A 30 -1.80 18.72 2.82
CA ALA A 30 -3.04 19.41 2.51
C ALA A 30 -2.82 20.58 1.55
N ALA A 31 -1.76 21.36 1.74
CA ALA A 31 -1.42 22.47 0.84
C ALA A 31 -1.08 21.96 -0.57
N ASP A 32 -0.31 20.88 -0.70
CA ASP A 32 0.05 20.27 -1.98
C ASP A 32 -1.20 19.83 -2.76
N ILE A 33 -2.18 19.23 -2.08
CA ILE A 33 -3.44 18.79 -2.71
C ILE A 33 -4.31 19.99 -3.13
N LEU A 34 -4.50 20.95 -2.22
CA LEU A 34 -5.41 22.09 -2.45
C LEU A 34 -4.86 23.08 -3.48
N LEU A 35 -3.54 23.19 -3.60
CA LEU A 35 -2.88 24.06 -4.58
C LEU A 35 -3.31 23.77 -6.01
N TYR A 36 -3.53 22.49 -6.32
CA TYR A 36 -3.89 22.02 -7.66
C TYR A 36 -5.40 21.87 -7.91
N GLN A 37 -6.23 22.27 -6.94
CA GLN A 37 -7.70 22.14 -7.06
C GLN A 37 -8.13 20.70 -7.41
N THR A 38 -7.50 19.73 -6.75
CA THR A 38 -7.65 18.31 -7.09
C THR A 38 -8.99 17.75 -6.63
N HIS A 39 -9.74 17.09 -7.52
CA HIS A 39 -11.01 16.44 -7.19
C HIS A 39 -10.80 15.04 -6.58
N LEU A 40 -9.88 14.24 -7.16
CA LEU A 40 -9.61 12.87 -6.73
C LEU A 40 -8.12 12.70 -6.40
N VAL A 41 -7.84 12.13 -5.24
CA VAL A 41 -6.48 11.87 -4.76
C VAL A 41 -6.29 10.38 -4.58
N PRO A 42 -5.52 9.69 -5.45
CA PRO A 42 -5.20 8.28 -5.29
C PRO A 42 -4.33 8.09 -4.05
N VAL A 43 -4.83 7.34 -3.08
CA VAL A 43 -4.12 7.10 -1.81
C VAL A 43 -4.36 5.68 -1.29
N GLY A 44 -3.44 5.19 -0.46
CA GLY A 44 -3.66 3.99 0.34
C GLY A 44 -4.59 4.27 1.53
N GLU A 45 -5.15 3.21 2.10
CA GLU A 45 -6.07 3.30 3.26
C GLU A 45 -5.45 4.04 4.46
N ASP A 46 -4.15 3.92 4.65
CA ASP A 46 -3.40 4.59 5.71
C ASP A 46 -3.37 6.12 5.57
N GLN A 47 -3.74 6.67 4.41
CA GLN A 47 -3.80 8.11 4.14
C GLN A 47 -5.22 8.70 4.25
N ARG A 48 -6.24 7.89 4.53
CA ARG A 48 -7.63 8.35 4.67
C ARG A 48 -7.77 9.56 5.59
N GLN A 49 -7.16 9.51 6.78
CA GLN A 49 -7.22 10.62 7.75
C GLN A 49 -6.58 11.92 7.25
N HIS A 50 -5.55 11.82 6.39
CA HIS A 50 -4.94 13.01 5.80
C HIS A 50 -5.86 13.66 4.77
N ILE A 51 -6.59 12.85 3.99
CA ILE A 51 -7.59 13.38 3.06
C ILE A 51 -8.76 14.02 3.82
N GLU A 52 -9.25 13.40 4.89
CA GLU A 52 -10.29 13.98 5.75
C GLU A 52 -9.85 15.33 6.34
N LEU A 53 -8.61 15.41 6.84
CA LEU A 53 -8.04 16.68 7.33
C LEU A 53 -7.99 17.74 6.22
N THR A 54 -7.58 17.37 5.01
CA THR A 54 -7.53 18.29 3.86
C THR A 54 -8.92 18.80 3.50
N ARG A 55 -9.94 17.92 3.49
CA ARG A 55 -11.35 18.27 3.27
C ARG A 55 -11.85 19.24 4.33
N ASP A 56 -11.56 18.98 5.60
CA ASP A 56 -11.92 19.86 6.72
C ASP A 56 -11.30 21.26 6.56
N ILE A 57 -10.03 21.35 6.16
CA ILE A 57 -9.34 22.62 5.93
C ILE A 57 -10.00 23.37 4.78
N ALA A 58 -10.25 22.71 3.64
CA ALA A 58 -10.89 23.30 2.47
C ALA A 58 -12.31 23.80 2.80
N GLY A 59 -13.11 22.97 3.46
CA GLY A 59 -14.47 23.32 3.86
C GLY A 59 -14.54 24.52 4.80
N ARG A 60 -13.66 24.55 5.81
CA ARG A 60 -13.59 25.70 6.75
C ARG A 60 -13.13 26.98 6.06
N PHE A 61 -12.16 26.88 5.15
CA PHE A 61 -11.69 28.04 4.40
C PHE A 61 -12.81 28.59 3.50
N ASN A 62 -13.45 27.72 2.72
CA ASN A 62 -14.54 28.09 1.85
C ASN A 62 -15.70 28.73 2.60
N SER A 63 -16.07 28.18 3.77
CA SER A 63 -17.13 28.72 4.62
C SER A 63 -16.79 30.08 5.24
N ARG A 64 -15.50 30.34 5.56
CA ARG A 64 -15.09 31.55 6.28
C ARG A 64 -14.80 32.72 5.35
N TYR A 65 -14.32 32.46 4.15
CA TYR A 65 -13.84 33.49 3.22
C TYR A 65 -14.67 33.54 1.94
N ALA A 66 -14.48 32.56 1.05
CA ALA A 66 -15.22 32.41 -0.19
C ALA A 66 -14.99 30.98 -0.73
N GLN A 67 -15.83 30.55 -1.65
CA GLN A 67 -15.64 29.29 -2.38
C GLN A 67 -14.34 29.39 -3.20
N THR A 68 -13.25 28.84 -2.66
CA THR A 68 -11.90 28.97 -3.19
C THR A 68 -11.32 27.61 -3.57
N PHE A 69 -11.47 26.61 -2.71
CA PHE A 69 -10.89 25.30 -2.90
C PHE A 69 -11.93 24.25 -3.33
N GLU A 70 -11.57 23.40 -4.28
CA GLU A 70 -12.25 22.13 -4.49
C GLU A 70 -12.07 21.24 -3.27
N ILE A 71 -13.13 20.55 -2.87
CA ILE A 71 -13.07 19.62 -1.73
C ILE A 71 -12.67 18.24 -2.26
N PRO A 72 -11.43 17.79 -2.04
CA PRO A 72 -10.94 16.57 -2.67
C PRO A 72 -11.60 15.31 -2.09
N GLU A 73 -11.67 14.26 -2.91
CA GLU A 73 -12.07 12.92 -2.48
C GLU A 73 -10.88 11.95 -2.55
N GLY A 74 -10.77 11.06 -1.56
CA GLY A 74 -9.78 9.99 -1.58
C GLY A 74 -10.21 8.86 -2.51
N PHE A 75 -9.41 8.57 -3.53
CA PHE A 75 -9.58 7.40 -4.37
C PHE A 75 -8.75 6.24 -3.80
N ILE A 76 -9.41 5.37 -3.03
CA ILE A 76 -8.77 4.22 -2.37
C ILE A 76 -9.18 2.96 -3.13
N LEU A 77 -8.20 2.32 -3.73
CA LEU A 77 -8.41 1.05 -4.41
C LEU A 77 -8.80 -0.04 -3.40
N LYS A 78 -9.87 -0.79 -3.69
CA LYS A 78 -10.33 -1.91 -2.86
C LYS A 78 -9.36 -3.10 -2.90
N GLN A 79 -8.67 -3.29 -4.04
CA GLN A 79 -7.68 -4.35 -4.25
C GLN A 79 -6.28 -3.73 -4.36
N GLY A 80 -5.27 -4.42 -3.82
CA GLY A 80 -3.89 -3.95 -3.84
C GLY A 80 -3.57 -2.78 -2.90
N ALA A 81 -4.53 -2.36 -2.06
CA ALA A 81 -4.34 -1.24 -1.14
C ALA A 81 -3.19 -1.44 -0.14
N LYS A 82 -2.77 -2.67 0.10
CA LYS A 82 -1.65 -3.02 0.96
C LYS A 82 -0.90 -4.22 0.38
N ILE A 83 0.34 -3.98 -0.05
CA ILE A 83 1.27 -5.00 -0.51
C ILE A 83 2.30 -5.25 0.59
N TYR A 84 2.57 -6.50 0.86
CA TYR A 84 3.52 -6.94 1.88
C TYR A 84 4.88 -7.28 1.26
N ASP A 85 5.93 -7.23 2.08
CA ASP A 85 7.27 -7.70 1.73
C ASP A 85 7.18 -9.18 1.30
N ILE A 86 7.80 -9.54 0.18
CA ILE A 86 7.69 -10.91 -0.34
C ILE A 86 8.54 -11.94 0.42
N GLN A 87 9.47 -11.48 1.26
CA GLN A 87 10.24 -12.33 2.19
C GLN A 87 9.65 -12.35 3.59
N ASP A 88 8.90 -11.31 3.98
CA ASP A 88 8.15 -11.23 5.23
C ASP A 88 6.73 -10.73 4.99
N PRO A 89 5.80 -11.63 4.66
CA PRO A 89 4.42 -11.26 4.32
C PRO A 89 3.60 -10.73 5.52
N THR A 90 4.21 -10.55 6.68
CA THR A 90 3.61 -9.87 7.84
C THR A 90 3.93 -8.38 7.87
N SER A 91 4.99 -7.98 7.19
CA SER A 91 5.48 -6.60 7.12
C SER A 91 5.08 -5.93 5.81
N LYS A 92 4.72 -4.63 5.85
CA LYS A 92 4.44 -3.85 4.64
C LYS A 92 5.70 -3.75 3.77
N MET A 93 5.58 -3.97 2.45
CA MET A 93 6.67 -3.69 1.51
C MET A 93 7.09 -2.23 1.60
N SER A 94 8.36 -1.97 1.89
CA SER A 94 8.87 -0.62 2.13
C SER A 94 10.36 -0.51 1.78
N LYS A 95 10.76 0.59 1.15
CA LYS A 95 12.18 0.89 0.86
C LYS A 95 13.02 1.13 2.11
N SER A 96 12.40 1.61 3.18
CA SER A 96 13.11 2.06 4.39
C SER A 96 13.25 1.01 5.48
N SER A 97 12.50 -0.08 5.43
CA SER A 97 12.42 -1.09 6.50
C SER A 97 12.61 -2.53 6.03
N GLY A 98 12.63 -2.77 4.72
CA GLY A 98 12.75 -4.11 4.15
C GLY A 98 14.20 -4.55 3.90
N THR A 99 14.41 -5.85 3.84
CA THR A 99 15.61 -6.43 3.20
C THR A 99 15.47 -6.21 1.70
N GLY A 100 16.54 -5.87 0.99
CA GLY A 100 16.47 -5.61 -0.46
C GLY A 100 15.89 -6.77 -1.29
N SER A 101 15.85 -8.00 -0.73
CA SER A 101 15.25 -9.18 -1.34
C SER A 101 13.72 -9.24 -1.23
N GLY A 102 13.13 -8.57 -0.26
CA GLY A 102 11.67 -8.53 -0.03
C GLY A 102 10.95 -7.41 -0.78
N LEU A 103 11.72 -6.48 -1.35
CA LEU A 103 11.23 -5.34 -2.11
C LEU A 103 11.32 -5.60 -3.62
N ILE A 104 10.23 -5.41 -4.33
CA ILE A 104 10.23 -5.32 -5.80
C ILE A 104 10.43 -3.86 -6.17
N ASP A 105 11.56 -3.54 -6.76
CA ASP A 105 11.85 -2.19 -7.26
C ASP A 105 11.62 -2.13 -8.77
N ILE A 106 10.90 -1.12 -9.20
CA ILE A 106 10.56 -0.89 -10.61
C ILE A 106 11.83 -0.57 -11.46
N LEU A 107 12.91 -0.14 -10.81
CA LEU A 107 14.18 0.16 -11.47
C LEU A 107 15.13 -1.04 -11.52
N ASP A 108 14.81 -2.15 -10.86
CA ASP A 108 15.58 -3.38 -10.96
C ASP A 108 15.41 -4.01 -12.35
N ALA A 109 16.46 -4.67 -12.84
CA ALA A 109 16.36 -5.48 -14.05
C ALA A 109 15.30 -6.58 -13.88
N PRO A 110 14.52 -6.92 -14.92
CA PRO A 110 13.45 -7.93 -14.85
C PRO A 110 13.89 -9.27 -14.26
N GLU A 111 15.10 -9.70 -14.58
CA GLU A 111 15.68 -10.96 -14.09
C GLU A 111 15.91 -10.95 -12.58
N VAL A 112 16.19 -9.78 -12.00
CA VAL A 112 16.34 -9.59 -10.56
C VAL A 112 14.98 -9.74 -9.89
N ASN A 113 13.96 -9.05 -10.38
CA ASN A 113 12.60 -9.15 -9.85
C ASN A 113 12.02 -10.57 -10.02
N MET A 114 12.28 -11.22 -11.14
CA MET A 114 11.91 -12.61 -11.37
C MET A 114 12.51 -13.56 -10.32
N LYS A 115 13.79 -13.39 -9.99
CA LYS A 115 14.45 -14.19 -8.94
C LYS A 115 13.82 -13.93 -7.57
N LYS A 116 13.50 -12.67 -7.26
CA LYS A 116 12.84 -12.29 -6.01
C LYS A 116 11.47 -12.97 -5.88
N PHE A 117 10.62 -12.93 -6.92
CA PHE A 117 9.33 -13.60 -6.89
C PHE A 117 9.45 -15.13 -6.74
N LYS A 118 10.36 -15.76 -7.47
CA LYS A 118 10.60 -17.21 -7.34
C LYS A 118 11.04 -17.61 -5.93
N SER A 119 11.78 -16.74 -5.23
CA SER A 119 12.24 -16.97 -3.84
C SER A 119 11.29 -16.45 -2.78
N ALA A 120 10.16 -15.85 -3.14
CA ALA A 120 9.20 -15.31 -2.18
C ALA A 120 8.76 -16.36 -1.15
N VAL A 121 8.62 -15.92 0.10
CA VAL A 121 8.21 -16.80 1.20
C VAL A 121 6.73 -17.17 1.06
N THR A 122 6.45 -18.45 1.17
CA THR A 122 5.08 -19.02 1.19
C THR A 122 5.01 -20.10 2.26
N ASP A 123 3.81 -20.50 2.65
CA ASP A 123 3.58 -21.64 3.55
C ASP A 123 4.09 -22.96 2.95
N ALA A 124 4.04 -24.04 3.73
CA ALA A 124 4.47 -25.38 3.32
C ALA A 124 3.44 -26.10 2.42
N GLY A 125 2.33 -25.47 2.10
CA GLY A 125 1.29 -26.02 1.23
C GLY A 125 1.64 -26.01 -0.25
N ARG A 126 0.65 -26.36 -1.08
CA ARG A 126 0.79 -26.36 -2.55
C ARG A 126 -0.38 -25.68 -3.25
N GLU A 127 -1.49 -25.50 -2.54
CA GLU A 127 -2.74 -24.98 -3.07
C GLU A 127 -2.68 -23.46 -3.17
N VAL A 128 -2.87 -22.92 -4.37
CA VAL A 128 -2.94 -21.48 -4.64
C VAL A 128 -4.32 -20.98 -4.25
N LYS A 129 -4.46 -20.57 -2.99
CA LYS A 129 -5.71 -20.07 -2.42
C LYS A 129 -5.46 -18.90 -1.50
N PHE A 130 -6.37 -17.93 -1.54
CA PHE A 130 -6.31 -16.74 -0.73
C PHE A 130 -6.78 -17.04 0.71
N ASP A 131 -5.87 -16.92 1.64
CA ASP A 131 -6.14 -16.89 3.08
C ASP A 131 -5.10 -15.99 3.74
N ALA A 132 -5.52 -14.81 4.17
CA ALA A 132 -4.60 -13.82 4.73
C ALA A 132 -4.01 -14.24 6.09
N VAL A 133 -4.61 -15.23 6.78
CA VAL A 133 -4.18 -15.71 8.09
C VAL A 133 -3.27 -16.93 7.96
N GLU A 134 -3.75 -17.95 7.26
CA GLU A 134 -3.04 -19.24 7.14
C GLU A 134 -2.01 -19.23 5.99
N LYS A 135 -2.26 -18.42 4.95
CA LYS A 135 -1.44 -18.39 3.73
C LYS A 135 -1.04 -16.94 3.36
N PRO A 136 -0.43 -16.16 4.27
CA PRO A 136 -0.16 -14.74 4.03
C PRO A 136 0.75 -14.50 2.81
N GLY A 137 1.76 -15.36 2.59
CA GLY A 137 2.68 -15.23 1.46
C GLY A 137 2.00 -15.42 0.11
N ILE A 138 1.23 -16.50 -0.04
CA ILE A 138 0.52 -16.76 -1.30
C ILE A 138 -0.60 -15.75 -1.53
N SER A 139 -1.27 -15.29 -0.47
CA SER A 139 -2.30 -14.25 -0.52
C SER A 139 -1.74 -12.91 -0.98
N ASN A 140 -0.52 -12.56 -0.54
CA ASN A 140 0.19 -11.38 -1.01
C ASN A 140 0.53 -11.48 -2.51
N LEU A 141 1.05 -12.62 -2.96
CA LEU A 141 1.35 -12.85 -4.37
C LEU A 141 0.09 -12.84 -5.25
N LEU A 142 -1.04 -13.41 -4.78
CA LEU A 142 -2.34 -13.31 -5.45
C LEU A 142 -2.81 -11.87 -5.59
N THR A 143 -2.63 -11.07 -4.53
CA THR A 143 -2.97 -9.65 -4.54
C THR A 143 -2.12 -8.88 -5.56
N ILE A 144 -0.82 -9.14 -5.62
CA ILE A 144 0.11 -8.53 -6.58
C ILE A 144 -0.30 -8.92 -8.00
N HIS A 145 -0.48 -10.22 -8.27
CA HIS A 145 -0.87 -10.71 -9.60
C HIS A 145 -2.21 -10.11 -10.05
N SER A 146 -3.20 -10.10 -9.16
CA SER A 146 -4.52 -9.51 -9.43
C SER A 146 -4.41 -8.03 -9.80
N ALA A 147 -3.60 -7.27 -9.06
CA ALA A 147 -3.41 -5.84 -9.30
C ALA A 147 -2.73 -5.54 -10.65
N LEU A 148 -1.79 -6.39 -11.07
CA LEU A 148 -1.03 -6.20 -12.32
C LEU A 148 -1.78 -6.74 -13.54
N SER A 149 -2.42 -7.92 -13.42
CA SER A 149 -3.12 -8.56 -14.54
C SER A 149 -4.56 -8.07 -14.76
N GLY A 150 -5.17 -7.41 -13.76
CA GLY A 150 -6.58 -7.05 -13.75
C GLY A 150 -7.54 -8.23 -13.50
N LYS A 151 -7.02 -9.46 -13.34
CA LYS A 151 -7.82 -10.64 -12.99
C LYS A 151 -8.23 -10.59 -11.52
N SER A 152 -9.43 -11.05 -11.19
CA SER A 152 -9.86 -11.22 -9.81
C SER A 152 -9.09 -12.36 -9.12
N ILE A 153 -9.01 -12.32 -7.79
CA ILE A 153 -8.38 -13.39 -7.00
C ILE A 153 -9.06 -14.74 -7.28
N ALA A 154 -10.39 -14.77 -7.39
CA ALA A 154 -11.13 -16.01 -7.69
C ALA A 154 -10.81 -16.59 -9.08
N GLU A 155 -10.61 -15.75 -10.09
CA GLU A 155 -10.15 -16.20 -11.41
C GLU A 155 -8.74 -16.81 -11.35
N LEU A 156 -7.84 -16.18 -10.58
CA LEU A 156 -6.48 -16.70 -10.40
C LEU A 156 -6.47 -18.02 -9.62
N GLU A 157 -7.26 -18.14 -8.55
CA GLU A 157 -7.40 -19.40 -7.82
C GLU A 157 -7.86 -20.55 -8.74
N ASN A 158 -8.85 -20.30 -9.59
CA ASN A 158 -9.34 -21.28 -10.56
C ASN A 158 -8.29 -21.61 -11.64
N GLU A 159 -7.55 -20.61 -12.14
CA GLU A 159 -6.53 -20.80 -13.17
C GLU A 159 -5.35 -21.64 -12.66
N PHE A 160 -5.03 -21.51 -11.37
CA PHE A 160 -3.94 -22.24 -10.73
C PHE A 160 -4.40 -23.42 -9.86
N ASP A 161 -5.66 -23.82 -9.94
CA ASP A 161 -6.14 -25.02 -9.27
C ASP A 161 -5.36 -26.25 -9.73
N GLY A 162 -4.88 -27.04 -8.77
CA GLY A 162 -4.03 -28.20 -9.01
C GLY A 162 -2.58 -27.91 -9.42
N LYS A 163 -2.22 -26.63 -9.66
CA LYS A 163 -0.83 -26.21 -9.92
C LYS A 163 -0.12 -25.88 -8.59
N GLY A 164 1.19 -26.06 -8.57
CA GLY A 164 1.99 -25.76 -7.37
C GLY A 164 2.40 -24.29 -7.26
N TYR A 165 2.95 -23.92 -6.11
CA TYR A 165 3.46 -22.55 -5.87
C TYR A 165 4.59 -22.13 -6.82
N GLY A 166 5.37 -23.09 -7.34
CA GLY A 166 6.43 -22.80 -8.31
C GLY A 166 5.88 -22.24 -9.62
N ASP A 167 4.83 -22.86 -10.16
CA ASP A 167 4.16 -22.42 -11.38
C ASP A 167 3.52 -21.04 -11.19
N PHE A 168 2.84 -20.86 -10.04
CA PHE A 168 2.21 -19.59 -9.71
C PHE A 168 3.22 -18.45 -9.54
N LYS A 169 4.33 -18.69 -8.82
CA LYS A 169 5.40 -17.69 -8.65
C LYS A 169 6.05 -17.32 -10.00
N GLY A 170 6.16 -18.27 -10.90
CA GLY A 170 6.59 -18.02 -12.27
C GLY A 170 5.66 -17.06 -13.00
N ALA A 171 4.37 -17.34 -12.96
CA ALA A 171 3.35 -16.49 -13.59
C ALA A 171 3.27 -15.08 -12.99
N VAL A 172 3.41 -14.95 -11.66
CA VAL A 172 3.48 -13.62 -11.00
C VAL A 172 4.69 -12.81 -11.49
N ALA A 173 5.80 -13.50 -11.77
CA ALA A 173 7.02 -12.84 -12.23
C ALA A 173 7.00 -12.44 -13.72
N GLU A 174 6.06 -12.98 -14.50
CA GLU A 174 5.90 -12.70 -15.94
C GLU A 174 4.91 -11.56 -16.23
N VAL A 175 4.07 -11.21 -15.25
CA VAL A 175 3.10 -10.11 -15.36
C VAL A 175 3.74 -8.77 -15.04
#